data_0c90fca54f1e75621e8bd4659bea05eb
#
_entry.id   0c90fca54f1e75621e8bd4659bea05eb
#
_cell.length_a   1.000
_cell.length_b   1.000
_cell.length_c   1.000
_cell.angle_alpha   90.00
_cell.angle_beta   90.00
_cell.angle_gamma   90.00
#
_symmetry.space_group_name_H-M   'P 1'
#
loop_
_entity.id
_entity.type
_entity.pdbx_description
1 polymer ?
#
loop_
_entity_poly.entity_id
_entity_poly.type
_entity_poly.pdbx_seq_one_letter_code
_entity_poly.pdbx_strand_id
1 'polypeptide(L)'
;VIGEQKENIVKIWGEMKGWTYFDKNAIQLDTLRILSNSPLYVSELIWASTMAWSIEKKSSVKARLLAIYDSEGYSKKLVRYFKFIGFSTVKEVGSSPADHLLRLVWGGAGTLMKGDCIHILKKIEKKLPLVKMS
;
A
#
# COMPACT_ATOMS: atom_id res chain seq x y z
N VAL A 1 -7.86 2.06 8.84
CA VAL A 1 -7.24 2.13 10.18
C VAL A 1 -7.46 0.84 10.92
N ILE A 2 -6.43 0.32 11.52
CA ILE A 2 -6.49 -0.87 12.40
C ILE A 2 -6.00 -0.47 13.78
N GLY A 3 -6.76 -0.85 14.81
CA GLY A 3 -6.43 -0.51 16.17
C GLY A 3 -7.19 -1.39 17.18
N GLU A 4 -7.07 -1.04 18.43
CA GLU A 4 -7.83 -1.68 19.50
C GLU A 4 -8.48 -0.64 20.41
N GLN A 5 -9.58 -1.03 21.04
CA GLN A 5 -10.25 -0.19 22.01
C GLN A 5 -10.34 -0.95 23.34
N LYS A 6 -9.83 -0.34 24.38
CA LYS A 6 -9.95 -0.83 25.76
C LYS A 6 -10.52 0.29 26.62
N GLU A 7 -11.65 0.02 27.30
CA GLU A 7 -12.36 1.01 28.08
C GLU A 7 -12.67 2.25 27.23
N ASN A 8 -12.14 3.41 27.61
CA ASN A 8 -12.34 4.65 26.87
C ASN A 8 -11.10 5.08 26.04
N ILE A 9 -10.17 4.17 25.84
CA ILE A 9 -8.92 4.45 25.12
C ILE A 9 -8.92 3.71 23.79
N VAL A 10 -8.67 4.44 22.70
CA VAL A 10 -8.48 3.87 21.36
C VAL A 10 -7.01 3.98 21.01
N LYS A 11 -6.40 2.85 20.67
CA LYS A 11 -5.01 2.80 20.21
C LYS A 11 -4.99 2.38 18.75
N ILE A 12 -4.37 3.22 17.91
CA ILE A 12 -4.25 2.95 16.47
C ILE A 12 -2.93 2.22 16.23
N TRP A 13 -3.01 1.00 15.69
CA TRP A 13 -1.85 0.19 15.36
C TRP A 13 -1.30 0.50 13.96
N GLY A 14 -2.16 0.86 13.04
CA GLY A 14 -1.76 1.21 11.69
C GLY A 14 -2.85 1.85 10.87
N GLU A 15 -2.45 2.54 9.81
CA GLU A 15 -3.39 3.19 8.88
C GLU A 15 -2.84 3.16 7.46
N MET A 16 -3.75 3.13 6.50
CA MET A 16 -3.44 3.32 5.10
C MET A 16 -4.42 4.30 4.50
N LYS A 17 -3.91 5.22 3.69
CA LYS A 17 -4.72 6.24 3.02
C LYS A 17 -4.48 6.19 1.52
N GLY A 18 -5.52 6.47 0.79
CA GLY A 18 -5.46 6.52 -0.66
C GLY A 18 -6.78 7.03 -1.23
N TRP A 19 -6.87 7.05 -2.54
CA TRP A 19 -8.10 7.44 -3.22
C TRP A 19 -8.28 6.68 -4.52
N THR A 20 -9.52 6.72 -5.03
CA THR A 20 -9.88 6.06 -6.29
C THR A 20 -9.95 7.08 -7.42
N TYR A 21 -9.64 6.63 -8.64
CA TYR A 21 -9.90 7.42 -9.85
C TYR A 21 -11.27 7.05 -10.41
N PHE A 22 -12.04 8.07 -10.82
CA PHE A 22 -13.41 7.86 -11.33
C PHE A 22 -13.44 7.10 -12.65
N ASP A 23 -12.55 7.41 -13.56
CA ASP A 23 -12.52 6.94 -14.93
C ASP A 23 -11.50 5.81 -15.16
N LYS A 24 -10.80 5.40 -14.12
CA LYS A 24 -9.81 4.31 -14.19
C LYS A 24 -10.09 3.30 -13.10
N ASN A 25 -9.96 2.02 -13.41
CA ASN A 25 -10.03 0.96 -12.41
C ASN A 25 -8.72 0.92 -11.63
N ALA A 26 -8.44 1.99 -10.90
CA ALA A 26 -7.21 2.15 -10.16
C ALA A 26 -7.43 2.89 -8.85
N ILE A 27 -6.66 2.51 -7.85
CA ILE A 27 -6.54 3.24 -6.59
C ILE A 27 -5.11 3.73 -6.46
N GLN A 28 -4.95 4.91 -5.89
CA GLN A 28 -3.65 5.45 -5.53
C GLN A 28 -3.48 5.34 -4.03
N LEU A 29 -2.44 4.65 -3.61
CA LEU A 29 -2.09 4.52 -2.21
C LEU A 29 -1.08 5.59 -1.86
N ASP A 30 -1.42 6.40 -0.87
CA ASP A 30 -0.66 7.60 -0.53
C ASP A 30 0.18 7.42 0.73
N THR A 31 -0.40 6.83 1.76
CA THR A 31 0.26 6.70 3.05
C THR A 31 0.01 5.33 3.66
N LEU A 32 1.08 4.73 4.15
CA LEU A 32 1.02 3.54 4.99
C LEU A 32 1.83 3.81 6.25
N ARG A 33 1.21 3.70 7.40
CA ARG A 33 1.87 3.83 8.70
C ARG A 33 1.53 2.66 9.58
N ILE A 34 2.55 2.07 10.18
CA ILE A 34 2.40 0.97 11.13
C ILE A 34 3.23 1.29 12.36
N LEU A 35 2.61 1.22 13.52
CA LEU A 35 3.29 1.48 14.77
C LEU A 35 4.33 0.37 15.03
N SER A 36 5.53 0.75 15.45
CA SER A 36 6.66 -0.19 15.58
C SER A 36 6.39 -1.33 16.58
N ASN A 37 5.55 -1.10 17.58
CA ASN A 37 5.19 -2.10 18.58
C ASN A 37 3.79 -2.68 18.35
N SER A 38 3.31 -2.64 17.10
CA SER A 38 2.00 -3.20 16.76
C SER A 38 1.99 -4.72 16.89
N PRO A 39 0.81 -5.32 17.14
CA PRO A 39 0.68 -6.77 17.12
C PRO A 39 1.09 -7.39 15.79
N LEU A 40 1.38 -8.68 15.82
CA LEU A 40 1.71 -9.44 14.63
C LEU A 40 0.56 -9.37 13.62
N TYR A 41 0.88 -9.35 12.33
CA TYR A 41 -0.08 -9.33 11.21
C TYR A 41 -0.87 -8.02 11.01
N VAL A 42 -0.56 -6.94 11.71
CA VAL A 42 -1.25 -5.65 11.48
C VAL A 42 -1.05 -5.16 10.05
N SER A 43 0.17 -5.25 9.52
CA SER A 43 0.45 -4.82 8.14
C SER A 43 -0.32 -5.67 7.13
N GLU A 44 -0.35 -6.98 7.31
CA GLU A 44 -1.08 -7.90 6.43
C GLU A 44 -2.58 -7.63 6.47
N LEU A 45 -3.13 -7.35 7.64
CA LEU A 45 -4.55 -7.02 7.79
C LEU A 45 -4.89 -5.69 7.09
N ILE A 46 -4.02 -4.69 7.18
CA ILE A 46 -4.21 -3.42 6.46
C ILE A 46 -4.22 -3.66 4.95
N TRP A 47 -3.26 -4.41 4.43
CA TRP A 47 -3.20 -4.72 3.01
C TRP A 47 -4.43 -5.52 2.56
N ALA A 48 -4.79 -6.56 3.30
CA ALA A 48 -5.95 -7.38 2.97
C ALA A 48 -7.24 -6.56 2.97
N SER A 49 -7.44 -5.73 3.98
CA SER A 49 -8.64 -4.88 4.10
C SER A 49 -8.70 -3.86 2.96
N THR A 50 -7.58 -3.23 2.62
CA THR A 50 -7.51 -2.24 1.54
C THR A 50 -7.81 -2.89 0.19
N MET A 51 -7.21 -4.04 -0.08
CA MET A 51 -7.42 -4.74 -1.35
C MET A 51 -8.84 -5.27 -1.47
N ALA A 52 -9.39 -5.85 -0.39
CA ALA A 52 -10.76 -6.34 -0.37
C ALA A 52 -11.76 -5.20 -0.62
N TRP A 53 -11.57 -4.07 0.05
CA TRP A 53 -12.41 -2.89 -0.16
C TRP A 53 -12.34 -2.41 -1.61
N SER A 54 -11.15 -2.37 -2.18
CA SER A 54 -10.94 -1.93 -3.56
C SER A 54 -11.66 -2.85 -4.56
N ILE A 55 -11.60 -4.15 -4.35
CA ILE A 55 -12.24 -5.15 -5.20
C ILE A 55 -13.76 -5.04 -5.11
N GLU A 56 -14.31 -4.80 -3.92
CA GLU A 56 -15.75 -4.58 -3.75
C GLU A 56 -16.26 -3.36 -4.53
N LYS A 57 -15.45 -2.31 -4.58
CA LYS A 57 -15.85 -1.08 -5.28
C LYS A 57 -15.80 -1.23 -6.79
N LYS A 58 -14.84 -1.98 -7.32
CA LYS A 58 -14.68 -2.19 -8.76
C LYS A 58 -14.06 -3.56 -9.02
N SER A 59 -14.62 -4.30 -9.94
CA SER A 59 -14.28 -5.72 -10.18
C SER A 59 -12.85 -6.00 -10.66
N SER A 60 -12.12 -4.99 -11.12
CA SER A 60 -10.77 -5.18 -11.66
C SER A 60 -9.93 -3.95 -11.37
N VAL A 61 -9.41 -3.87 -10.14
CA VAL A 61 -8.72 -2.69 -9.65
C VAL A 61 -7.22 -2.89 -9.64
N LYS A 62 -6.51 -1.91 -10.17
CA LYS A 62 -5.05 -1.80 -10.06
C LYS A 62 -4.72 -0.85 -8.93
N ALA A 63 -3.74 -1.21 -8.12
CA ALA A 63 -3.20 -0.34 -7.10
C ALA A 63 -1.90 0.31 -7.59
N ARG A 64 -1.73 1.59 -7.30
CA ARG A 64 -0.52 2.34 -7.64
C ARG A 64 0.03 3.00 -6.40
N LEU A 65 1.33 3.02 -6.28
CA LEU A 65 2.02 3.72 -5.20
C LEU A 65 3.37 4.25 -5.68
N LEU A 66 3.92 5.19 -4.93
CA LEU A 66 5.27 5.67 -5.11
C LEU A 66 6.11 5.27 -3.89
N ALA A 67 7.13 4.45 -4.11
CA ALA A 67 8.13 4.16 -3.09
C ALA A 67 9.11 5.33 -3.07
N ILE A 68 8.92 6.25 -2.12
CA ILE A 68 9.63 7.52 -2.07
C ILE A 68 11.10 7.31 -1.73
N TYR A 69 11.97 8.04 -2.41
CA TYR A 69 13.37 8.11 -2.07
C TYR A 69 13.55 8.95 -0.81
N ASP A 70 13.85 8.32 0.29
CA ASP A 70 14.43 9.05 1.39
C ASP A 70 15.92 8.71 1.51
N SER A 71 16.61 9.28 2.46
CA SER A 71 18.06 9.14 2.57
C SER A 71 18.51 7.68 2.72
N GLU A 72 19.52 7.27 1.93
CA GLU A 72 20.42 6.15 2.21
C GLU A 72 19.84 4.72 2.23
N GLY A 73 19.39 4.23 1.07
CA GLY A 73 19.09 2.82 0.91
C GLY A 73 17.70 2.38 1.34
N TYR A 74 16.93 3.28 1.95
CA TYR A 74 15.56 3.01 2.37
C TYR A 74 14.65 2.70 1.19
N SER A 75 14.86 3.40 0.06
CA SER A 75 14.09 3.18 -1.16
C SER A 75 14.22 1.74 -1.69
N LYS A 76 15.41 1.15 -1.60
CA LYS A 76 15.62 -0.24 -2.05
C LYS A 76 14.87 -1.24 -1.17
N LYS A 77 14.82 -1.00 0.14
CA LYS A 77 14.07 -1.84 1.08
C LYS A 77 12.57 -1.72 0.84
N LEU A 78 12.07 -0.51 0.61
CA LEU A 78 10.67 -0.27 0.31
C LEU A 78 10.25 -0.93 -1.01
N VAL A 79 11.04 -0.79 -2.06
CA VAL A 79 10.77 -1.43 -3.35
C VAL A 79 10.73 -2.94 -3.19
N ARG A 80 11.67 -3.53 -2.46
CA ARG A 80 11.68 -4.97 -2.19
C ARG A 80 10.45 -5.42 -1.41
N TYR A 81 10.06 -4.64 -0.40
CA TYR A 81 8.87 -4.91 0.39
C TYR A 81 7.60 -4.92 -0.48
N PHE A 82 7.44 -3.89 -1.32
CA PHE A 82 6.27 -3.82 -2.19
C PHE A 82 6.29 -4.92 -3.27
N LYS A 83 7.44 -5.28 -3.81
CA LYS A 83 7.55 -6.43 -4.72
C LYS A 83 7.14 -7.73 -4.03
N PHE A 84 7.53 -7.90 -2.78
CA PHE A 84 7.16 -9.06 -1.99
C PHE A 84 5.65 -9.15 -1.78
N ILE A 85 4.98 -8.01 -1.63
CA ILE A 85 3.51 -7.95 -1.50
C ILE A 85 2.80 -8.26 -2.82
N GLY A 86 3.41 -7.93 -3.95
CA GLY A 86 2.84 -8.23 -5.25
C GLY A 86 2.87 -7.07 -6.25
N PHE A 87 3.56 -5.99 -5.90
CA PHE A 87 3.74 -4.85 -6.81
C PHE A 87 4.90 -5.08 -7.77
N SER A 88 4.84 -4.42 -8.92
CA SER A 88 5.92 -4.39 -9.89
C SER A 88 6.31 -2.95 -10.22
N THR A 89 7.57 -2.73 -10.59
CA THR A 89 8.08 -1.41 -10.93
C THR A 89 7.53 -0.97 -12.28
N VAL A 90 7.03 0.27 -12.35
CA VAL A 90 6.59 0.90 -13.59
C VAL A 90 7.72 1.78 -14.14
N LYS A 91 8.18 2.73 -13.34
CA LYS A 91 9.28 3.64 -13.72
C LYS A 91 9.82 4.33 -12.47
N GLU A 92 11.00 4.91 -12.62
CA GLU A 92 11.54 5.80 -11.62
C GLU A 92 11.13 7.25 -11.92
N VAL A 93 10.63 7.93 -10.91
CA VAL A 93 10.25 9.35 -10.96
C VAL A 93 11.40 10.12 -10.33
N GLY A 94 12.21 10.73 -11.16
CA GLY A 94 13.44 11.41 -10.75
C GLY A 94 13.30 12.93 -10.69
N SER A 95 14.45 13.60 -10.70
CA SER A 95 14.53 15.06 -10.65
C SER A 95 14.52 15.71 -12.03
N SER A 96 14.37 14.93 -13.12
CA SER A 96 14.35 15.48 -14.47
C SER A 96 13.13 16.39 -14.69
N PRO A 97 13.22 17.40 -15.58
CA PRO A 97 12.07 18.24 -15.91
C PRO A 97 10.87 17.46 -16.44
N ALA A 98 11.10 16.36 -17.15
CA ALA A 98 10.04 15.50 -17.68
C ALA A 98 9.21 14.86 -16.57
N ASP A 99 9.78 14.65 -15.38
CA ASP A 99 9.10 14.03 -14.25
C ASP A 99 8.45 15.05 -13.31
N HIS A 100 8.51 16.35 -13.65
CA HIS A 100 8.00 17.40 -12.76
C HIS A 100 6.52 17.23 -12.41
N LEU A 101 5.68 16.94 -13.41
CA LEU A 101 4.24 16.73 -13.18
C LEU A 101 4.00 15.49 -12.32
N LEU A 102 4.75 14.41 -12.54
CA LEU A 102 4.63 13.19 -11.76
C LEU A 102 5.03 13.43 -10.30
N ARG A 103 6.10 14.21 -10.06
CA ARG A 103 6.48 14.57 -8.70
C ARG A 103 5.40 15.38 -7.99
N LEU A 104 4.72 16.27 -8.70
CA LEU A 104 3.61 17.04 -8.13
C LEU A 104 2.43 16.13 -7.75
N VAL A 105 2.09 15.19 -8.63
CA VAL A 105 0.97 14.26 -8.39
C VAL A 105 1.28 13.33 -7.23
N TRP A 106 2.51 12.82 -7.14
CA TRP A 106 2.88 11.82 -6.15
C TRP A 106 3.54 12.40 -4.89
N GLY A 107 3.81 13.70 -4.88
CA GLY A 107 4.40 14.36 -3.71
C GLY A 107 5.90 14.18 -3.55
N GLY A 108 6.60 13.73 -4.60
CA GLY A 108 8.05 13.59 -4.54
C GLY A 108 8.61 12.65 -5.59
N ALA A 109 9.91 12.43 -5.51
CA ALA A 109 10.63 11.46 -6.36
C ALA A 109 10.61 10.08 -5.72
N GLY A 110 10.65 9.03 -6.53
CA GLY A 110 10.65 7.67 -6.03
C GLY A 110 10.48 6.66 -7.16
N THR A 111 10.21 5.42 -6.80
CA THR A 111 9.89 4.35 -7.74
C THR A 111 8.38 4.18 -7.81
N LEU A 112 7.81 4.45 -8.98
CA LEU A 112 6.39 4.24 -9.23
C LEU A 112 6.13 2.76 -9.43
N MET A 113 5.20 2.22 -8.66
CA MET A 113 4.87 0.81 -8.68
C MET A 113 3.38 0.59 -8.86
N LYS A 114 3.03 -0.55 -9.47
CA LYS A 114 1.65 -0.97 -9.65
C LYS A 114 1.47 -2.43 -9.27
N GLY A 115 0.24 -2.79 -8.92
CA GLY A 115 -0.11 -4.17 -8.63
C GLY A 115 -1.58 -4.43 -8.88
N ASP A 116 -1.92 -5.69 -9.04
CA ASP A 116 -3.30 -6.14 -9.18
C ASP A 116 -3.87 -6.44 -7.80
N CYS A 117 -4.98 -5.80 -7.44
CA CYS A 117 -5.56 -5.93 -6.11
C CYS A 117 -5.95 -7.37 -5.78
N ILE A 118 -6.50 -8.11 -6.74
CA ILE A 118 -6.89 -9.51 -6.54
C ILE A 118 -5.65 -10.38 -6.28
N HIS A 119 -4.60 -10.19 -7.06
CA HIS A 119 -3.35 -10.92 -6.88
C HIS A 119 -2.70 -10.62 -5.53
N ILE A 120 -2.66 -9.36 -5.15
CA ILE A 120 -2.11 -8.92 -3.86
C ILE A 120 -2.91 -9.52 -2.71
N LEU A 121 -4.25 -9.46 -2.79
CA LEU A 121 -5.11 -10.03 -1.75
C LEU A 121 -4.86 -11.52 -1.57
N LYS A 122 -4.81 -12.28 -2.65
CA LYS A 122 -4.53 -13.72 -2.58
C LYS A 122 -3.17 -14.01 -1.96
N LYS A 123 -2.17 -13.21 -2.27
CA LYS A 123 -0.83 -13.37 -1.73
C LYS A 123 -0.77 -13.07 -0.24
N ILE A 124 -1.49 -12.03 0.20
CA ILE A 124 -1.57 -11.66 1.61
C ILE A 124 -2.37 -12.67 2.42
N GLU A 125 -3.48 -13.18 1.89
CA GLU A 125 -4.31 -14.17 2.56
C GLU A 125 -3.51 -15.42 2.95
N LYS A 126 -2.57 -15.82 2.12
CA LYS A 126 -1.70 -16.97 2.42
C LYS A 126 -0.83 -16.77 3.65
N LYS A 127 -0.60 -15.52 4.03
CA LYS A 127 0.24 -15.17 5.19
C LYS A 127 -0.57 -14.99 6.47
N LEU A 128 -1.90 -14.91 6.37
CA LEU A 128 -2.77 -14.69 7.51
C LEU A 128 -3.26 -16.04 8.06
N PRO A 129 -2.88 -16.43 9.28
CA PRO A 129 -3.30 -17.71 9.83
C PRO A 129 -4.81 -17.81 10.03
N LEU A 130 -5.50 -16.69 10.26
CA LEU A 130 -6.96 -16.67 10.46
C LEU A 130 -7.73 -17.11 9.22
N VAL A 131 -7.21 -16.83 8.02
CA VAL A 131 -7.84 -17.20 6.76
C VAL A 131 -7.78 -18.70 6.52
N LYS A 132 -6.75 -19.37 7.01
CA LYS A 132 -6.58 -20.82 6.86
C LYS A 132 -7.54 -21.63 7.73
N MET A 133 -8.18 -21.02 8.67
CA MET A 133 -9.14 -21.67 9.61
C MET A 133 -10.57 -21.62 9.12
N SER A 134 -10.82 -20.89 8.07
CA SER A 134 -12.15 -20.79 7.45
C SER A 134 -12.27 -21.71 6.19
#